data_1c1f61558e5420036836ce61e53ed85d
#
_entry.id   1c1f61558e5420036836ce61e53ed85d
#
_cell.length_a   1.000
_cell.length_b   1.000
_cell.length_c   1.000
_cell.angle_alpha   90.00
_cell.angle_beta   90.00
_cell.angle_gamma   90.00
#
_symmetry.space_group_name_H-M   'P 1'
#
loop_
_entity.id
_entity.type
_entity.pdbx_description
1 polymer ?
#
loop_
_entity_poly.entity_id
_entity_poly.type
_entity_poly.pdbx_seq_one_letter_code
_entity_poly.pdbx_strand_id
1 'polypeptide(L)'
;GAHGGVRTGREGGWRAAKGLRCAPYGGAGVPVETASKIEARWFPNVLMNPSSEAMIRSLFINKEALEKGANRPDVADQTVSKVGVIGAGMMGAGIALVSALAGIQVVLIDAKQDAADRGKSYTADYMDKGIKRKNATEEKKEAVLGLINATTDYAALSGCDLIVEAVFEDVGVKAEVTKQVQAACPDAIFATNTSTLPITELAKAANDAKKFIGIHFFSPVDKMMLVEIIKGQQTGDVAVAKALDYVRQIRKTPIVVNDERFFYANRCIIPYINEGIRMVREGVAPALIENAAKLVGMPLGSLQLTDETSIDLGVKIAKPTKVDMGAYHPNEEVDVVQLWLHNQGRVRRQIHVVYLASCVWG
;
A
#
# COMPACT_ATOMS: atom_id res chain seq x y z
N GLY A 1 -38.36 12.63 -5.97
CA GLY A 1 -37.29 12.34 -6.83
C GLY A 1 -36.11 11.78 -6.07
N ALA A 2 -36.02 10.46 -5.90
CA ALA A 2 -34.88 9.82 -5.27
C ALA A 2 -33.87 9.47 -6.36
N HIS A 3 -32.83 10.26 -6.54
CA HIS A 3 -31.62 9.83 -7.26
C HIS A 3 -30.75 9.02 -6.30
N GLY A 4 -31.09 7.75 -6.12
CA GLY A 4 -30.21 6.74 -5.57
C GLY A 4 -29.12 6.43 -6.57
N GLY A 5 -28.03 7.18 -6.56
CA GLY A 5 -26.84 6.85 -7.35
C GLY A 5 -26.26 5.53 -6.86
N VAL A 6 -26.44 4.47 -7.63
CA VAL A 6 -25.69 3.23 -7.46
C VAL A 6 -24.21 3.60 -7.66
N ARG A 7 -23.46 3.70 -6.56
CA ARG A 7 -22.00 3.74 -6.61
C ARG A 7 -21.55 2.38 -7.10
N THR A 8 -21.43 2.24 -8.41
CA THR A 8 -20.69 1.11 -8.97
C THR A 8 -19.25 1.25 -8.50
N GLY A 9 -18.80 0.27 -7.71
CA GLY A 9 -17.41 0.18 -7.29
C GLY A 9 -16.49 0.34 -8.49
N ARG A 10 -15.48 1.19 -8.33
CA ARG A 10 -14.48 1.52 -9.37
C ARG A 10 -13.52 0.37 -9.70
N GLU A 11 -13.83 -0.83 -9.24
CA GLU A 11 -12.96 -1.98 -9.35
C GLU A 11 -13.67 -3.09 -10.11
N GLY A 12 -13.31 -3.26 -11.33
CA GLY A 12 -13.77 -4.39 -12.12
C GLY A 12 -14.01 -4.06 -13.59
N GLY A 13 -13.32 -4.78 -14.40
CA GLY A 13 -13.21 -4.81 -15.83
C GLY A 13 -14.27 -4.04 -16.64
N TRP A 14 -13.81 -3.14 -17.42
CA TRP A 14 -14.56 -2.20 -18.24
C TRP A 14 -15.71 -2.84 -19.06
N ARG A 15 -15.56 -4.11 -19.43
CA ARG A 15 -16.56 -4.84 -20.24
C ARG A 15 -17.71 -5.38 -19.40
N ALA A 16 -17.44 -5.85 -18.17
CA ALA A 16 -18.49 -6.25 -17.24
C ALA A 16 -19.33 -5.04 -16.79
N ALA A 17 -18.68 -3.89 -16.52
CA ALA A 17 -19.38 -2.65 -16.22
C ALA A 17 -20.21 -2.12 -17.39
N LYS A 18 -19.82 -2.38 -18.63
CA LYS A 18 -20.61 -2.00 -19.81
C LYS A 18 -21.85 -2.85 -19.97
N GLY A 19 -21.75 -4.17 -19.72
CA GLY A 19 -22.90 -5.09 -19.68
C GLY A 19 -23.88 -4.73 -18.56
N LEU A 20 -23.37 -4.49 -17.35
CA LEU A 20 -24.16 -4.06 -16.18
C LEU A 20 -24.78 -2.66 -16.36
N ARG A 21 -24.17 -1.77 -17.14
CA ARG A 21 -24.77 -0.47 -17.48
C ARG A 21 -25.89 -0.58 -18.50
N CYS A 22 -25.83 -1.51 -19.42
CA CYS A 22 -26.92 -1.73 -20.38
C CYS A 22 -28.18 -2.28 -19.71
N ALA A 23 -28.05 -3.10 -18.67
CA ALA A 23 -29.18 -3.62 -17.91
C ALA A 23 -30.01 -2.52 -17.20
N PRO A 24 -29.43 -1.57 -16.43
CA PRO A 24 -30.18 -0.47 -15.84
C PRO A 24 -30.76 0.50 -16.88
N TYR A 25 -30.03 0.82 -17.96
CA TYR A 25 -30.50 1.76 -18.96
C TYR A 25 -31.58 1.15 -19.86
N GLY A 26 -31.51 -0.14 -20.17
CA GLY A 26 -32.54 -0.85 -20.90
C GLY A 26 -33.72 -1.32 -20.03
N GLY A 27 -33.46 -1.53 -18.73
CA GLY A 27 -34.44 -2.08 -17.79
C GLY A 27 -35.21 -1.04 -16.98
N ALA A 28 -34.66 0.16 -16.76
CA ALA A 28 -35.27 1.16 -15.87
C ALA A 28 -36.58 1.77 -16.38
N GLY A 29 -36.86 1.66 -17.67
CA GLY A 29 -38.09 2.18 -18.31
C GLY A 29 -39.06 1.12 -18.78
N VAL A 30 -38.85 -0.17 -18.42
CA VAL A 30 -39.66 -1.30 -18.91
C VAL A 30 -40.18 -2.14 -17.75
N PRO A 31 -41.24 -2.96 -17.95
CA PRO A 31 -41.73 -3.90 -16.97
C PRO A 31 -40.65 -4.89 -16.48
N VAL A 32 -40.71 -5.33 -15.23
CA VAL A 32 -39.71 -6.20 -14.57
C VAL A 32 -39.38 -7.45 -15.39
N GLU A 33 -40.38 -8.08 -16.01
CA GLU A 33 -40.17 -9.26 -16.85
C GLU A 33 -39.28 -8.95 -18.08
N THR A 34 -39.43 -7.77 -18.65
CA THR A 34 -38.62 -7.33 -19.79
C THR A 34 -37.23 -7.00 -19.35
N ALA A 35 -37.08 -6.34 -18.19
CA ALA A 35 -35.79 -6.07 -17.57
C ALA A 35 -35.00 -7.35 -17.29
N SER A 36 -35.67 -8.38 -16.71
CA SER A 36 -35.07 -9.69 -16.47
C SER A 36 -34.64 -10.42 -17.74
N LYS A 37 -35.41 -10.28 -18.83
CA LYS A 37 -35.01 -10.82 -20.16
C LYS A 37 -33.77 -10.13 -20.73
N ILE A 38 -33.66 -8.80 -20.56
CA ILE A 38 -32.47 -8.03 -20.94
C ILE A 38 -31.25 -8.50 -20.15
N GLU A 39 -31.39 -8.60 -18.84
CA GLU A 39 -30.33 -9.10 -17.96
C GLU A 39 -29.89 -10.51 -18.34
N ALA A 40 -30.83 -11.43 -18.50
CA ALA A 40 -30.57 -12.82 -18.88
C ALA A 40 -29.83 -12.95 -20.23
N ARG A 41 -30.05 -12.04 -21.18
CA ARG A 41 -29.30 -12.02 -22.43
C ARG A 41 -27.85 -11.52 -22.28
N TRP A 42 -27.62 -10.57 -21.40
CA TRP A 42 -26.29 -10.00 -21.18
C TRP A 42 -25.44 -10.83 -20.24
N PHE A 43 -26.03 -11.47 -19.24
CA PHE A 43 -25.32 -12.24 -18.22
C PHE A 43 -24.42 -13.35 -18.80
N PRO A 44 -24.89 -14.22 -19.74
CA PRO A 44 -24.01 -15.22 -20.34
C PRO A 44 -22.83 -14.61 -21.10
N ASN A 45 -23.04 -13.50 -21.81
CA ASN A 45 -21.95 -12.82 -22.51
C ASN A 45 -20.88 -12.26 -21.56
N VAL A 46 -21.31 -11.74 -20.42
CA VAL A 46 -20.38 -11.27 -19.36
C VAL A 46 -19.66 -12.44 -18.72
N LEU A 47 -20.40 -13.50 -18.37
CA LEU A 47 -19.88 -14.70 -17.73
C LEU A 47 -18.84 -15.42 -18.60
N MET A 48 -19.14 -15.59 -19.88
CA MET A 48 -18.29 -16.29 -20.86
C MET A 48 -17.12 -15.44 -21.37
N ASN A 49 -17.01 -14.18 -20.93
CA ASN A 49 -15.90 -13.34 -21.34
C ASN A 49 -14.61 -13.79 -20.65
N PRO A 50 -13.47 -13.97 -21.35
CA PRO A 50 -12.20 -14.37 -20.75
C PRO A 50 -11.75 -13.47 -19.59
N SER A 51 -12.11 -12.17 -19.64
CA SER A 51 -11.82 -11.24 -18.54
C SER A 51 -12.57 -11.62 -17.24
N SER A 52 -13.76 -12.23 -17.34
CA SER A 52 -14.51 -12.67 -16.16
C SER A 52 -13.81 -13.82 -15.44
N GLU A 53 -13.28 -14.79 -16.18
CA GLU A 53 -12.48 -15.87 -15.60
C GLU A 53 -11.23 -15.31 -14.91
N ALA A 54 -10.49 -14.44 -15.57
CA ALA A 54 -9.31 -13.80 -14.99
C ALA A 54 -9.63 -13.00 -13.72
N MET A 55 -10.75 -12.28 -13.71
CA MET A 55 -11.22 -11.53 -12.54
C MET A 55 -11.64 -12.45 -11.39
N ILE A 56 -12.39 -13.52 -11.68
CA ILE A 56 -12.78 -14.52 -10.66
C ILE A 56 -11.52 -15.14 -10.06
N ARG A 57 -10.57 -15.55 -10.90
CA ARG A 57 -9.33 -16.15 -10.45
C ARG A 57 -8.51 -15.22 -9.55
N SER A 58 -8.30 -13.97 -9.96
CA SER A 58 -7.45 -13.03 -9.22
C SER A 58 -8.13 -12.43 -7.99
N LEU A 59 -9.40 -11.97 -8.12
CA LEU A 59 -10.08 -11.19 -7.08
C LEU A 59 -10.83 -12.07 -6.05
N PHE A 60 -11.11 -13.33 -6.40
CA PHE A 60 -11.79 -14.26 -5.48
C PHE A 60 -10.90 -15.44 -5.15
N ILE A 61 -10.58 -16.32 -6.10
CA ILE A 61 -9.90 -17.59 -5.81
C ILE A 61 -8.52 -17.38 -5.21
N ASN A 62 -7.66 -16.59 -5.88
CA ASN A 62 -6.29 -16.35 -5.41
C ASN A 62 -6.28 -15.51 -4.13
N LYS A 63 -7.15 -14.49 -4.04
CA LYS A 63 -7.27 -13.67 -2.83
C LYS A 63 -7.73 -14.52 -1.65
N GLU A 64 -8.76 -15.36 -1.81
CA GLU A 64 -9.24 -16.24 -0.76
C GLU A 64 -8.16 -17.25 -0.33
N ALA A 65 -7.39 -17.79 -1.27
CA ALA A 65 -6.29 -18.69 -0.97
C ALA A 65 -5.23 -17.99 -0.09
N LEU A 66 -4.87 -16.74 -0.40
CA LEU A 66 -3.94 -15.94 0.41
C LEU A 66 -4.51 -15.64 1.81
N GLU A 67 -5.79 -15.30 1.89
CA GLU A 67 -6.47 -15.06 3.17
C GLU A 67 -6.56 -16.33 4.03
N LYS A 68 -6.62 -17.51 3.41
CA LYS A 68 -6.58 -18.83 4.08
C LYS A 68 -5.17 -19.30 4.42
N GLY A 69 -4.14 -18.53 4.08
CA GLY A 69 -2.76 -18.83 4.43
C GLY A 69 -1.98 -19.61 3.37
N ALA A 70 -2.34 -19.49 2.09
CA ALA A 70 -1.48 -19.98 1.03
C ALA A 70 -0.06 -19.38 1.18
N ASN A 71 0.96 -20.20 0.95
CA ASN A 71 2.38 -19.87 1.12
C ASN A 71 2.83 -19.64 2.58
N ARG A 72 1.98 -19.90 3.58
CA ARG A 72 2.41 -19.88 4.97
C ARG A 72 3.26 -21.13 5.27
N PRO A 73 4.48 -20.96 5.81
CA PRO A 73 5.29 -22.08 6.28
C PRO A 73 4.56 -22.94 7.33
N ASP A 74 4.83 -24.23 7.33
CA ASP A 74 4.28 -25.17 8.30
C ASP A 74 5.02 -25.08 9.64
N VAL A 75 4.70 -24.03 10.39
CA VAL A 75 5.18 -23.78 11.76
C VAL A 75 3.98 -23.47 12.65
N ALA A 76 4.18 -23.58 13.97
CA ALA A 76 3.15 -23.28 14.96
C ALA A 76 2.53 -21.89 14.72
N ASP A 77 1.30 -21.69 15.22
CA ASP A 77 0.60 -20.41 15.15
C ASP A 77 1.47 -19.26 15.68
N GLN A 78 1.55 -18.20 14.91
CA GLN A 78 2.36 -17.02 15.16
C GLN A 78 1.49 -15.78 15.40
N THR A 79 0.31 -15.94 16.00
CA THR A 79 -0.58 -14.83 16.37
C THR A 79 0.18 -13.75 17.13
N VAL A 80 -0.07 -12.49 16.76
CA VAL A 80 0.54 -11.31 17.36
C VAL A 80 -0.43 -10.71 18.38
N SER A 81 -0.02 -10.61 19.63
CA SER A 81 -0.79 -9.98 20.71
C SER A 81 -0.32 -8.55 20.98
N LYS A 82 0.98 -8.30 20.82
CA LYS A 82 1.61 -7.02 21.06
C LYS A 82 2.61 -6.70 19.96
N VAL A 83 2.47 -5.54 19.32
CA VAL A 83 3.36 -5.05 18.26
C VAL A 83 4.04 -3.76 18.66
N GLY A 84 5.34 -3.66 18.41
CA GLY A 84 6.07 -2.40 18.46
C GLY A 84 6.10 -1.73 17.09
N VAL A 85 5.83 -0.45 17.02
CA VAL A 85 5.92 0.35 15.78
C VAL A 85 6.93 1.47 16.01
N ILE A 86 8.01 1.47 15.25
CA ILE A 86 9.10 2.45 15.40
C ILE A 86 9.02 3.47 14.28
N GLY A 87 8.85 4.74 14.64
CA GLY A 87 8.55 5.84 13.73
C GLY A 87 7.05 6.11 13.71
N ALA A 88 6.61 7.24 14.30
CA ALA A 88 5.22 7.64 14.40
C ALA A 88 4.79 8.59 13.27
N GLY A 89 5.52 8.60 12.15
CA GLY A 89 5.15 9.30 10.92
C GLY A 89 3.91 8.72 10.27
N MET A 90 3.58 9.18 9.06
CA MET A 90 2.37 8.78 8.33
C MET A 90 2.21 7.24 8.23
N MET A 91 3.30 6.52 7.91
CA MET A 91 3.24 5.06 7.78
C MET A 91 3.07 4.38 9.13
N GLY A 92 3.91 4.72 10.13
CA GLY A 92 3.82 4.11 11.45
C GLY A 92 2.52 4.41 12.18
N ALA A 93 1.99 5.63 12.08
CA ALA A 93 0.67 5.98 12.61
C ALA A 93 -0.45 5.14 11.97
N GLY A 94 -0.38 4.93 10.65
CA GLY A 94 -1.32 4.07 9.94
C GLY A 94 -1.21 2.58 10.34
N ILE A 95 0.02 2.08 10.53
CA ILE A 95 0.27 0.70 11.01
C ILE A 95 -0.26 0.52 12.44
N ALA A 96 -0.01 1.50 13.32
CA ALA A 96 -0.55 1.51 14.68
C ALA A 96 -2.08 1.47 14.69
N LEU A 97 -2.72 2.29 13.85
CA LEU A 97 -4.19 2.32 13.69
C LEU A 97 -4.74 0.94 13.30
N VAL A 98 -4.24 0.33 12.23
CA VAL A 98 -4.82 -0.94 11.77
C VAL A 98 -4.56 -2.08 12.73
N SER A 99 -3.44 -2.05 13.47
CA SER A 99 -3.11 -3.01 14.53
C SER A 99 -4.08 -2.88 15.72
N ALA A 100 -4.30 -1.65 16.20
CA ALA A 100 -5.23 -1.40 17.30
C ALA A 100 -6.68 -1.71 16.92
N LEU A 101 -7.11 -1.44 15.68
CA LEU A 101 -8.43 -1.83 15.16
C LEU A 101 -8.62 -3.35 15.13
N ALA A 102 -7.54 -4.12 15.00
CA ALA A 102 -7.55 -5.58 15.07
C ALA A 102 -7.49 -6.13 16.51
N GLY A 103 -7.44 -5.25 17.52
CA GLY A 103 -7.37 -5.64 18.93
C GLY A 103 -5.94 -5.93 19.42
N ILE A 104 -4.91 -5.63 18.65
CA ILE A 104 -3.51 -5.84 19.00
C ILE A 104 -3.01 -4.67 19.86
N GLN A 105 -2.30 -4.95 20.95
CA GLN A 105 -1.61 -3.92 21.72
C GLN A 105 -0.47 -3.31 20.91
N VAL A 106 -0.36 -1.99 20.92
CA VAL A 106 0.63 -1.25 20.14
C VAL A 106 1.52 -0.40 21.04
N VAL A 107 2.82 -0.56 20.89
CA VAL A 107 3.81 0.39 21.42
C VAL A 107 4.29 1.23 20.25
N LEU A 108 3.89 2.50 20.21
CA LEU A 108 4.25 3.43 19.14
C LEU A 108 5.39 4.33 19.61
N ILE A 109 6.57 4.15 19.03
CA ILE A 109 7.79 4.88 19.40
C ILE A 109 8.19 5.89 18.34
N ASP A 110 8.60 7.07 18.80
CA ASP A 110 9.30 8.06 17.98
C ASP A 110 10.42 8.73 18.81
N ALA A 111 11.32 9.45 18.15
CA ALA A 111 12.43 10.13 18.81
C ALA A 111 11.98 11.25 19.76
N LYS A 112 10.78 11.78 19.57
CA LYS A 112 10.17 12.84 20.39
C LYS A 112 8.76 12.45 20.82
N GLN A 113 8.42 12.71 22.08
CA GLN A 113 7.08 12.40 22.61
C GLN A 113 5.97 13.07 21.80
N ASP A 114 6.15 14.36 21.42
CA ASP A 114 5.18 15.06 20.59
C ASP A 114 4.93 14.37 19.23
N ALA A 115 5.94 13.70 18.67
CA ALA A 115 5.79 12.96 17.43
C ALA A 115 5.02 11.66 17.64
N ALA A 116 5.32 10.94 18.72
CA ALA A 116 4.59 9.74 19.13
C ALA A 116 3.10 10.07 19.41
N ASP A 117 2.84 11.16 20.14
CA ASP A 117 1.49 11.61 20.45
C ASP A 117 0.70 12.04 19.21
N ARG A 118 1.34 12.73 18.25
CA ARG A 118 0.72 13.03 16.94
C ARG A 118 0.39 11.76 16.16
N GLY A 119 1.27 10.76 16.21
CA GLY A 119 1.00 9.46 15.60
C GLY A 119 -0.24 8.77 16.20
N LYS A 120 -0.39 8.83 17.53
CA LYS A 120 -1.59 8.33 18.21
C LYS A 120 -2.83 9.17 17.87
N SER A 121 -2.70 10.49 17.73
CA SER A 121 -3.79 11.39 17.36
C SER A 121 -4.36 11.07 15.97
N TYR A 122 -3.56 10.52 15.05
CA TYR A 122 -4.06 10.04 13.76
C TYR A 122 -5.18 8.99 13.93
N THR A 123 -5.02 8.10 14.92
CA THR A 123 -6.07 7.10 15.26
C THR A 123 -7.32 7.77 15.82
N ALA A 124 -7.18 8.79 16.68
CA ALA A 124 -8.30 9.55 17.20
C ALA A 124 -9.09 10.22 16.07
N ASP A 125 -8.41 10.93 15.18
CA ASP A 125 -9.01 11.61 14.02
C ASP A 125 -9.73 10.61 13.07
N TYR A 126 -9.17 9.43 12.88
CA TYR A 126 -9.80 8.37 12.08
C TYR A 126 -11.11 7.91 12.72
N MET A 127 -11.11 7.66 14.03
CA MET A 127 -12.29 7.24 14.78
C MET A 127 -13.36 8.33 14.82
N ASP A 128 -12.98 9.60 14.99
CA ASP A 128 -13.90 10.76 14.95
C ASP A 128 -14.62 10.88 13.60
N LYS A 129 -13.90 10.65 12.50
CA LYS A 129 -14.53 10.59 11.17
C LYS A 129 -15.49 9.41 11.05
N GLY A 130 -15.17 8.28 11.69
CA GLY A 130 -16.05 7.11 11.77
C GLY A 130 -17.33 7.40 12.56
N ILE A 131 -17.24 8.07 13.70
CA ILE A 131 -18.38 8.48 14.55
C ILE A 131 -19.30 9.45 13.81
N LYS A 132 -18.72 10.48 13.16
CA LYS A 132 -19.50 11.42 12.32
C LYS A 132 -20.25 10.73 11.19
N ARG A 133 -19.74 9.61 10.67
CA ARG A 133 -20.39 8.78 9.64
C ARG A 133 -21.27 7.67 10.20
N LYS A 134 -21.46 7.60 11.53
CA LYS A 134 -22.23 6.55 12.23
C LYS A 134 -21.66 5.12 12.01
N ASN A 135 -20.37 4.99 11.79
CA ASN A 135 -19.66 3.70 11.59
C ASN A 135 -18.83 3.30 12.81
N ALA A 136 -18.75 4.13 13.83
CA ALA A 136 -18.04 3.88 15.09
C ALA A 136 -18.79 4.56 16.25
N THR A 137 -18.43 4.19 17.48
CA THR A 137 -18.93 4.79 18.73
C THR A 137 -17.79 5.36 19.55
N GLU A 138 -18.09 6.22 20.54
CA GLU A 138 -17.09 6.78 21.46
C GLU A 138 -16.42 5.66 22.28
N GLU A 139 -17.19 4.68 22.77
CA GLU A 139 -16.67 3.55 23.53
C GLU A 139 -15.64 2.74 22.71
N LYS A 140 -15.93 2.55 21.41
CA LYS A 140 -14.97 1.88 20.50
C LYS A 140 -13.72 2.72 20.27
N LYS A 141 -13.86 4.05 20.17
CA LYS A 141 -12.72 4.97 20.06
C LYS A 141 -11.82 4.87 21.28
N GLU A 142 -12.39 4.95 22.48
CA GLU A 142 -11.64 4.83 23.73
C GLU A 142 -10.94 3.48 23.85
N ALA A 143 -11.62 2.38 23.53
CA ALA A 143 -11.04 1.06 23.53
C ALA A 143 -9.84 0.92 22.56
N VAL A 144 -9.96 1.44 21.34
CA VAL A 144 -8.88 1.40 20.34
C VAL A 144 -7.70 2.29 20.77
N LEU A 145 -7.95 3.49 21.26
CA LEU A 145 -6.91 4.41 21.76
C LEU A 145 -6.22 3.86 23.00
N GLY A 146 -6.92 3.11 23.84
CA GLY A 146 -6.38 2.42 25.01
C GLY A 146 -5.37 1.32 24.66
N LEU A 147 -5.42 0.76 23.45
CA LEU A 147 -4.45 -0.21 22.96
C LEU A 147 -3.12 0.42 22.50
N ILE A 148 -3.06 1.74 22.29
CA ILE A 148 -1.87 2.42 21.75
C ILE A 148 -1.14 3.14 22.87
N ASN A 149 0.06 2.65 23.23
CA ASN A 149 1.00 3.31 24.10
C ASN A 149 2.01 4.11 23.25
N ALA A 150 1.86 5.44 23.22
CA ALA A 150 2.77 6.34 22.53
C ALA A 150 3.88 6.80 23.48
N THR A 151 5.14 6.51 23.14
CA THR A 151 6.29 6.75 24.04
C THR A 151 7.58 6.97 23.25
N THR A 152 8.61 7.46 23.95
CA THR A 152 10.00 7.51 23.45
C THR A 152 10.86 6.38 24.05
N ASP A 153 10.33 5.63 25.01
CA ASP A 153 11.06 4.62 25.77
C ASP A 153 11.02 3.25 25.07
N TYR A 154 12.18 2.79 24.63
CA TYR A 154 12.36 1.46 24.03
C TYR A 154 12.11 0.31 25.00
N ALA A 155 12.23 0.53 26.34
CA ALA A 155 11.94 -0.51 27.33
C ALA A 155 10.47 -0.97 27.25
N ALA A 156 9.56 -0.13 26.78
CA ALA A 156 8.15 -0.48 26.57
C ALA A 156 7.95 -1.59 25.53
N LEU A 157 8.95 -1.86 24.65
CA LEU A 157 8.90 -2.94 23.65
C LEU A 157 9.02 -4.33 24.27
N SER A 158 9.38 -4.43 25.54
CA SER A 158 9.44 -5.73 26.22
C SER A 158 8.15 -6.51 26.05
N GLY A 159 8.28 -7.78 25.64
CA GLY A 159 7.15 -8.66 25.38
C GLY A 159 6.40 -8.38 24.07
N CYS A 160 6.92 -7.58 23.13
CA CYS A 160 6.38 -7.52 21.77
C CYS A 160 6.70 -8.80 21.00
N ASP A 161 5.71 -9.30 20.27
CA ASP A 161 5.84 -10.47 19.39
C ASP A 161 6.49 -10.11 18.04
N LEU A 162 6.23 -8.89 17.61
CA LEU A 162 6.63 -8.34 16.32
C LEU A 162 6.99 -6.86 16.48
N ILE A 163 8.06 -6.44 15.83
CA ILE A 163 8.41 -5.02 15.70
C ILE A 163 8.29 -4.64 14.23
N VAL A 164 7.64 -3.51 13.93
CA VAL A 164 7.56 -2.94 12.57
C VAL A 164 8.26 -1.58 12.58
N GLU A 165 9.40 -1.51 11.93
CA GLU A 165 10.18 -0.27 11.77
C GLU A 165 9.67 0.51 10.54
N ALA A 166 9.32 1.77 10.75
CA ALA A 166 8.82 2.71 9.75
C ALA A 166 9.49 4.09 9.85
N VAL A 167 10.80 4.11 10.14
CA VAL A 167 11.61 5.32 10.19
C VAL A 167 12.07 5.75 8.80
N PHE A 168 12.87 6.80 8.70
CA PHE A 168 13.38 7.33 7.43
C PHE A 168 14.09 6.26 6.60
N GLU A 169 13.96 6.39 5.27
CA GLU A 169 14.55 5.48 4.27
C GLU A 169 16.05 5.74 4.12
N ASP A 170 16.80 5.41 5.17
CA ASP A 170 18.26 5.56 5.26
C ASP A 170 18.85 4.34 5.97
N VAL A 171 19.88 3.73 5.37
CA VAL A 171 20.49 2.49 5.86
C VAL A 171 21.11 2.67 7.24
N GLY A 172 21.77 3.82 7.50
CA GLY A 172 22.43 4.10 8.78
C GLY A 172 21.42 4.29 9.89
N VAL A 173 20.35 5.05 9.65
CA VAL A 173 19.25 5.26 10.61
C VAL A 173 18.57 3.93 10.93
N LYS A 174 18.25 3.11 9.92
CA LYS A 174 17.63 1.80 10.14
C LYS A 174 18.54 0.84 10.90
N ALA A 175 19.83 0.84 10.62
CA ALA A 175 20.79 0.01 11.34
C ALA A 175 20.89 0.37 12.83
N GLU A 176 20.91 1.67 13.16
CA GLU A 176 20.93 2.14 14.54
C GLU A 176 19.65 1.77 15.30
N VAL A 177 18.50 2.00 14.69
CA VAL A 177 17.19 1.61 15.24
C VAL A 177 17.12 0.10 15.47
N THR A 178 17.61 -0.71 14.52
CA THR A 178 17.63 -2.17 14.64
C THR A 178 18.40 -2.59 15.90
N LYS A 179 19.57 -2.00 16.15
CA LYS A 179 20.38 -2.29 17.36
C LYS A 179 19.66 -1.92 18.64
N GLN A 180 19.07 -0.72 18.70
CA GLN A 180 18.33 -0.24 19.88
C GLN A 180 17.13 -1.14 20.20
N VAL A 181 16.35 -1.49 19.19
CA VAL A 181 15.19 -2.39 19.33
C VAL A 181 15.60 -3.76 19.81
N GLN A 182 16.64 -4.36 19.23
CA GLN A 182 17.09 -5.70 19.60
C GLN A 182 17.74 -5.75 20.99
N ALA A 183 18.29 -4.64 21.47
CA ALA A 183 18.73 -4.53 22.86
C ALA A 183 17.54 -4.54 23.83
N ALA A 184 16.42 -3.94 23.48
CA ALA A 184 15.21 -3.86 24.31
C ALA A 184 14.29 -5.09 24.18
N CYS A 185 14.24 -5.70 22.99
CA CYS A 185 13.35 -6.82 22.69
C CYS A 185 14.03 -7.84 21.74
N PRO A 186 14.99 -8.65 22.24
CA PRO A 186 15.82 -9.54 21.41
C PRO A 186 15.06 -10.72 20.79
N ASP A 187 13.92 -11.08 21.37
CA ASP A 187 13.16 -12.26 20.95
C ASP A 187 12.11 -11.97 19.87
N ALA A 188 11.72 -10.72 19.70
CA ALA A 188 10.74 -10.33 18.70
C ALA A 188 11.24 -10.57 17.27
N ILE A 189 10.31 -10.89 16.36
CA ILE A 189 10.58 -10.78 14.94
C ILE A 189 10.67 -9.29 14.59
N PHE A 190 11.74 -8.91 13.88
CA PHE A 190 11.96 -7.54 13.43
C PHE A 190 11.60 -7.38 11.96
N ALA A 191 10.63 -6.54 11.69
CA ALA A 191 10.18 -6.21 10.34
C ALA A 191 10.51 -4.76 10.00
N THR A 192 11.01 -4.52 8.78
CA THR A 192 11.21 -3.16 8.25
C THR A 192 10.13 -2.85 7.19
N ASN A 193 9.57 -1.63 7.26
CA ASN A 193 8.61 -1.13 6.27
C ASN A 193 9.31 -0.36 5.13
N THR A 194 10.56 -0.69 4.82
CA THR A 194 11.25 -0.09 3.68
C THR A 194 10.48 -0.32 2.38
N SER A 195 10.52 0.64 1.47
CA SER A 195 9.89 0.52 0.15
C SER A 195 10.89 0.15 -0.96
N THR A 196 12.20 0.33 -0.72
CA THR A 196 13.21 0.24 -1.78
C THR A 196 14.50 -0.46 -1.39
N LEU A 197 14.85 -0.49 -0.08
CA LEU A 197 16.13 -1.01 0.38
C LEU A 197 16.08 -2.55 0.50
N PRO A 198 17.10 -3.27 0.00
CA PRO A 198 17.15 -4.73 0.10
C PRO A 198 17.15 -5.22 1.55
N ILE A 199 16.27 -6.15 1.87
CA ILE A 199 16.11 -6.70 3.22
C ILE A 199 17.36 -7.42 3.68
N THR A 200 18.02 -8.16 2.79
CA THR A 200 19.28 -8.87 3.06
C THR A 200 20.38 -7.93 3.53
N GLU A 201 20.47 -6.73 2.92
CA GLU A 201 21.46 -5.73 3.33
C GLU A 201 21.12 -5.13 4.70
N LEU A 202 19.86 -4.79 4.96
CA LEU A 202 19.43 -4.26 6.25
C LEU A 202 19.57 -5.29 7.37
N ALA A 203 19.36 -6.58 7.08
CA ALA A 203 19.51 -7.68 8.03
C ALA A 203 20.93 -7.85 8.56
N LYS A 204 21.96 -7.29 7.88
CA LYS A 204 23.35 -7.30 8.40
C LYS A 204 23.53 -6.54 9.71
N ALA A 205 22.63 -5.60 10.01
CA ALA A 205 22.62 -4.88 11.29
C ALA A 205 21.93 -5.66 12.42
N ALA A 206 21.24 -6.75 12.11
CA ALA A 206 20.50 -7.55 13.05
C ALA A 206 21.39 -8.60 13.75
N ASN A 207 21.10 -8.89 15.02
CA ASN A 207 21.78 -9.95 15.76
C ASN A 207 21.47 -11.35 15.22
N ASP A 208 20.25 -11.54 14.70
CA ASP A 208 19.79 -12.78 14.07
C ASP A 208 19.00 -12.46 12.80
N ALA A 209 19.63 -12.64 11.65
CA ALA A 209 19.02 -12.41 10.35
C ALA A 209 17.82 -13.34 10.05
N LYS A 210 17.69 -14.47 10.76
CA LYS A 210 16.52 -15.36 10.65
C LYS A 210 15.25 -14.72 11.22
N LYS A 211 15.40 -13.79 12.17
CA LYS A 211 14.30 -13.01 12.76
C LYS A 211 14.04 -11.69 12.04
N PHE A 212 14.73 -11.41 10.91
CA PHE A 212 14.60 -10.16 10.16
C PHE A 212 13.82 -10.38 8.86
N ILE A 213 12.83 -9.49 8.57
CA ILE A 213 11.92 -9.60 7.43
C ILE A 213 11.48 -8.21 6.93
N GLY A 214 11.05 -8.11 5.67
CA GLY A 214 10.36 -6.92 5.17
C GLY A 214 8.85 -7.08 5.28
N ILE A 215 8.16 -6.02 5.74
CA ILE A 215 6.70 -5.90 5.67
C ILE A 215 6.37 -4.52 5.09
N HIS A 216 6.20 -4.46 3.79
CA HIS A 216 5.99 -3.22 3.06
C HIS A 216 4.49 -2.91 2.94
N PHE A 217 4.06 -1.89 3.66
CA PHE A 217 2.72 -1.32 3.59
C PHE A 217 2.66 -0.21 2.54
N PHE A 218 1.47 -0.03 1.96
CA PHE A 218 1.20 1.05 1.01
C PHE A 218 0.40 2.17 1.66
N SER A 219 0.68 3.41 1.25
CA SER A 219 -0.01 4.60 1.75
C SER A 219 -1.30 4.90 0.96
N PRO A 220 -2.39 5.29 1.63
CA PRO A 220 -2.64 5.31 3.08
C PRO A 220 -2.89 3.90 3.64
N VAL A 221 -2.25 3.58 4.77
CA VAL A 221 -2.28 2.21 5.34
C VAL A 221 -3.70 1.71 5.62
N ASP A 222 -4.58 2.58 6.09
CA ASP A 222 -5.97 2.24 6.41
C ASP A 222 -6.82 1.86 5.18
N LYS A 223 -6.42 2.30 3.98
CA LYS A 223 -7.17 2.08 2.73
C LYS A 223 -6.56 1.00 1.84
N MET A 224 -5.24 0.87 1.86
CA MET A 224 -4.53 -0.06 0.99
C MET A 224 -4.56 -1.47 1.57
N MET A 225 -5.10 -2.41 0.80
CA MET A 225 -5.28 -3.80 1.26
C MET A 225 -4.01 -4.64 1.08
N LEU A 226 -3.23 -4.37 0.04
CA LEU A 226 -2.02 -5.12 -0.27
C LEU A 226 -0.91 -4.84 0.75
N VAL A 227 -0.21 -5.90 1.16
CA VAL A 227 1.04 -5.83 1.92
C VAL A 227 2.02 -6.83 1.33
N GLU A 228 3.22 -6.37 0.99
CA GLU A 228 4.31 -7.26 0.57
C GLU A 228 5.08 -7.76 1.78
N ILE A 229 5.29 -9.05 1.84
CA ILE A 229 6.17 -9.71 2.81
C ILE A 229 7.44 -10.10 2.06
N ILE A 230 8.54 -9.44 2.36
CA ILE A 230 9.79 -9.60 1.62
C ILE A 230 10.72 -10.51 2.40
N LYS A 231 11.04 -11.65 1.79
CA LYS A 231 11.91 -12.65 2.36
C LYS A 231 13.36 -12.39 1.96
N GLY A 232 14.18 -11.90 2.91
CA GLY A 232 15.63 -11.80 2.72
C GLY A 232 16.30 -13.18 2.64
N GLN A 233 17.54 -13.24 2.22
CA GLN A 233 18.26 -14.51 1.99
C GLN A 233 18.34 -15.42 3.22
N GLN A 234 18.39 -14.84 4.43
CA GLN A 234 18.50 -15.59 5.68
C GLN A 234 17.21 -15.59 6.51
N THR A 235 16.16 -14.93 6.05
CA THR A 235 14.86 -14.87 6.75
C THR A 235 14.32 -16.27 7.01
N GLY A 236 14.03 -16.60 8.27
CA GLY A 236 13.54 -17.90 8.69
C GLY A 236 12.02 -18.06 8.50
N ASP A 237 11.56 -19.30 8.46
CA ASP A 237 10.14 -19.63 8.25
C ASP A 237 9.23 -19.10 9.36
N VAL A 238 9.73 -19.02 10.61
CA VAL A 238 8.99 -18.41 11.73
C VAL A 238 8.71 -16.93 11.48
N ALA A 239 9.69 -16.18 10.93
CA ALA A 239 9.51 -14.78 10.61
C ALA A 239 8.48 -14.60 9.47
N VAL A 240 8.54 -15.44 8.45
CA VAL A 240 7.56 -15.44 7.34
C VAL A 240 6.15 -15.74 7.86
N ALA A 241 5.99 -16.78 8.69
CA ALA A 241 4.71 -17.14 9.27
C ALA A 241 4.16 -16.03 10.18
N LYS A 242 5.00 -15.43 11.05
CA LYS A 242 4.62 -14.30 11.91
C LYS A 242 4.12 -13.12 11.09
N ALA A 243 4.83 -12.76 10.02
CA ALA A 243 4.44 -11.67 9.14
C ALA A 243 3.10 -11.95 8.42
N LEU A 244 2.91 -13.17 7.91
CA LEU A 244 1.66 -13.60 7.28
C LEU A 244 0.49 -13.58 8.25
N ASP A 245 0.66 -14.16 9.45
CA ASP A 245 -0.37 -14.21 10.47
C ASP A 245 -0.75 -12.80 10.95
N TYR A 246 0.22 -11.92 11.18
CA TYR A 246 -0.01 -10.53 11.53
C TYR A 246 -0.79 -9.77 10.44
N VAL A 247 -0.36 -9.86 9.16
CA VAL A 247 -1.02 -9.16 8.05
C VAL A 247 -2.47 -9.63 7.87
N ARG A 248 -2.73 -10.92 8.11
CA ARG A 248 -4.09 -11.48 8.10
C ARG A 248 -4.92 -10.99 9.30
N GLN A 249 -4.33 -10.93 10.51
CA GLN A 249 -5.01 -10.40 11.70
C GLN A 249 -5.50 -8.95 11.48
N ILE A 250 -4.69 -8.11 10.86
CA ILE A 250 -5.07 -6.73 10.52
C ILE A 250 -5.93 -6.63 9.25
N ARG A 251 -6.44 -7.77 8.74
CA ARG A 251 -7.36 -7.91 7.61
C ARG A 251 -6.84 -7.32 6.30
N LYS A 252 -5.55 -7.50 6.03
CA LYS A 252 -4.91 -7.14 4.76
C LYS A 252 -4.57 -8.38 3.96
N THR A 253 -4.30 -8.19 2.67
CA THR A 253 -3.94 -9.25 1.74
C THR A 253 -2.43 -9.34 1.61
N PRO A 254 -1.77 -10.38 2.17
CA PRO A 254 -0.34 -10.54 2.07
C PRO A 254 0.06 -11.20 0.75
N ILE A 255 1.18 -10.77 0.18
CA ILE A 255 1.92 -11.52 -0.85
C ILE A 255 3.36 -11.70 -0.37
N VAL A 256 3.90 -12.91 -0.53
CA VAL A 256 5.31 -13.18 -0.25
C VAL A 256 6.11 -12.97 -1.51
N VAL A 257 7.14 -12.13 -1.43
CA VAL A 257 7.97 -11.73 -2.56
C VAL A 257 9.45 -11.90 -2.25
N ASN A 258 10.27 -12.00 -3.29
CA ASN A 258 11.72 -12.08 -3.16
C ASN A 258 12.33 -10.73 -2.83
N ASP A 259 13.51 -10.79 -2.20
CA ASP A 259 14.29 -9.62 -1.83
C ASP A 259 15.09 -9.10 -3.04
N GLU A 260 14.43 -8.28 -3.82
CA GLU A 260 15.03 -7.54 -4.93
C GLU A 260 14.71 -6.05 -4.77
N ARG A 261 15.58 -5.18 -5.31
CA ARG A 261 15.32 -3.73 -5.25
C ARG A 261 13.95 -3.40 -5.83
N PHE A 262 13.17 -2.59 -5.11
CA PHE A 262 11.77 -2.24 -5.43
C PHE A 262 10.76 -3.37 -5.26
N PHE A 263 11.15 -4.54 -4.83
CA PHE A 263 10.31 -5.70 -4.58
C PHE A 263 9.42 -6.05 -5.79
N TYR A 264 8.15 -6.38 -5.60
CA TYR A 264 7.26 -6.73 -6.72
C TYR A 264 6.39 -5.55 -7.18
N ALA A 265 5.66 -4.91 -6.26
CA ALA A 265 4.68 -3.90 -6.63
C ALA A 265 5.33 -2.67 -7.28
N ASN A 266 6.42 -2.16 -6.72
CA ASN A 266 7.14 -1.03 -7.29
C ASN A 266 7.78 -1.38 -8.64
N ARG A 267 8.25 -2.62 -8.83
CA ARG A 267 8.76 -3.09 -10.14
C ARG A 267 7.68 -3.13 -11.21
N CYS A 268 6.42 -3.29 -10.85
CA CYS A 268 5.30 -3.20 -11.77
C CYS A 268 4.85 -1.75 -12.03
N ILE A 269 4.83 -0.92 -10.98
CA ILE A 269 4.25 0.43 -11.04
C ILE A 269 5.23 1.45 -11.62
N ILE A 270 6.52 1.38 -11.28
CA ILE A 270 7.53 2.33 -11.76
C ILE A 270 7.62 2.36 -13.30
N PRO A 271 7.69 1.22 -14.02
CA PRO A 271 7.65 1.22 -15.49
C PRO A 271 6.40 1.86 -16.06
N TYR A 272 5.23 1.63 -15.45
CA TYR A 272 3.98 2.22 -15.87
C TYR A 272 3.97 3.76 -15.73
N ILE A 273 4.48 4.28 -14.61
CA ILE A 273 4.64 5.72 -14.36
C ILE A 273 5.61 6.31 -15.40
N ASN A 274 6.77 5.67 -15.55
CA ASN A 274 7.84 6.15 -16.43
C ASN A 274 7.41 6.19 -17.88
N GLU A 275 6.65 5.19 -18.34
CA GLU A 275 6.13 5.16 -19.71
C GLU A 275 5.14 6.30 -19.96
N GLY A 276 4.27 6.61 -19.01
CA GLY A 276 3.38 7.77 -19.12
C GLY A 276 4.14 9.10 -19.21
N ILE A 277 5.20 9.27 -18.43
CA ILE A 277 6.06 10.46 -18.48
C ILE A 277 6.79 10.53 -19.83
N ARG A 278 7.29 9.41 -20.35
CA ARG A 278 7.96 9.32 -21.66
C ARG A 278 7.02 9.74 -22.79
N MET A 279 5.77 9.23 -22.77
CA MET A 279 4.75 9.60 -23.76
C MET A 279 4.45 11.12 -23.75
N VAL A 280 4.44 11.78 -22.57
CA VAL A 280 4.32 13.25 -22.51
C VAL A 280 5.49 13.91 -23.23
N ARG A 281 6.73 13.46 -23.02
CA ARG A 281 7.91 13.98 -23.72
C ARG A 281 7.85 13.80 -25.23
N GLU A 282 7.26 12.71 -25.68
CA GLU A 282 7.02 12.40 -27.11
C GLU A 282 5.89 13.26 -27.73
N GLY A 283 5.23 14.12 -26.94
CA GLY A 283 4.17 15.02 -27.39
C GLY A 283 2.78 14.40 -27.37
N VAL A 284 2.60 13.24 -26.73
CA VAL A 284 1.27 12.65 -26.58
C VAL A 284 0.46 13.47 -25.57
N ALA A 285 -0.77 13.85 -25.95
CA ALA A 285 -1.63 14.64 -25.08
C ALA A 285 -1.91 13.91 -23.75
N PRO A 286 -1.73 14.57 -22.58
CA PRO A 286 -1.92 13.97 -21.26
C PRO A 286 -3.29 13.31 -21.08
N ALA A 287 -4.35 13.94 -21.57
CA ALA A 287 -5.71 13.38 -21.51
C ALA A 287 -5.84 12.05 -22.27
N LEU A 288 -5.10 11.87 -23.37
CA LEU A 288 -5.08 10.61 -24.13
C LEU A 288 -4.40 9.50 -23.34
N ILE A 289 -3.26 9.79 -22.69
CA ILE A 289 -2.52 8.86 -21.83
C ILE A 289 -3.41 8.38 -20.67
N GLU A 290 -4.05 9.32 -19.96
CA GLU A 290 -4.97 9.03 -18.86
C GLU A 290 -6.17 8.19 -19.28
N ASN A 291 -6.78 8.52 -20.42
CA ASN A 291 -7.94 7.80 -20.93
C ASN A 291 -7.55 6.39 -21.44
N ALA A 292 -6.42 6.26 -22.13
CA ALA A 292 -5.93 4.96 -22.60
C ALA A 292 -5.68 4.00 -21.43
N ALA A 293 -5.04 4.49 -20.37
CA ALA A 293 -4.81 3.72 -19.15
C ALA A 293 -6.13 3.22 -18.50
N LYS A 294 -7.12 4.10 -18.40
CA LYS A 294 -8.46 3.73 -17.88
C LYS A 294 -9.20 2.75 -18.81
N LEU A 295 -8.99 2.86 -20.13
CA LEU A 295 -9.58 1.94 -21.11
C LEU A 295 -9.05 0.51 -20.99
N VAL A 296 -7.78 0.32 -20.64
CA VAL A 296 -7.20 -1.01 -20.42
C VAL A 296 -7.43 -1.55 -19.01
N GLY A 297 -8.13 -0.79 -18.15
CA GLY A 297 -8.58 -1.24 -16.83
C GLY A 297 -7.70 -0.78 -15.64
N MET A 298 -6.74 0.11 -15.87
CA MET A 298 -5.99 0.70 -14.76
C MET A 298 -6.89 1.60 -13.91
N PRO A 299 -6.84 1.53 -12.57
CA PRO A 299 -7.68 2.35 -11.69
C PRO A 299 -7.34 3.84 -11.78
N LEU A 300 -6.07 4.16 -12.00
CA LEU A 300 -5.56 5.51 -12.21
C LEU A 300 -4.71 5.55 -13.49
N GLY A 301 -4.71 6.68 -14.16
CA GLY A 301 -3.75 6.94 -15.23
C GLY A 301 -2.34 7.12 -14.68
N SER A 302 -1.34 6.94 -15.52
CA SER A 302 0.07 6.98 -15.11
C SER A 302 0.51 8.37 -14.62
N LEU A 303 0.00 9.45 -15.20
CA LEU A 303 0.34 10.81 -14.80
C LEU A 303 -0.38 11.19 -13.50
N GLN A 304 -1.65 10.82 -13.34
CA GLN A 304 -2.37 11.00 -12.08
C GLN A 304 -1.69 10.23 -10.95
N LEU A 305 -1.21 9.01 -11.21
CA LEU A 305 -0.49 8.21 -10.23
C LEU A 305 0.83 8.86 -9.84
N THR A 306 1.54 9.48 -10.78
CA THR A 306 2.76 10.26 -10.51
C THR A 306 2.50 11.43 -9.55
N ASP A 307 1.39 12.15 -9.75
CA ASP A 307 0.99 13.24 -8.86
C ASP A 307 0.65 12.73 -7.45
N GLU A 308 -0.05 11.60 -7.33
CA GLU A 308 -0.43 11.03 -6.03
C GLU A 308 0.76 10.44 -5.26
N THR A 309 1.77 9.90 -5.97
CA THR A 309 2.98 9.34 -5.35
C THR A 309 4.05 10.38 -5.03
N SER A 310 3.90 11.61 -5.50
CA SER A 310 4.84 12.73 -5.38
C SER A 310 6.07 12.64 -6.31
N ILE A 311 6.22 13.64 -7.14
CA ILE A 311 7.37 13.79 -8.06
C ILE A 311 8.69 13.83 -7.29
N ASP A 312 8.71 14.52 -6.14
CA ASP A 312 9.88 14.61 -5.25
C ASP A 312 10.37 13.25 -4.77
N LEU A 313 9.43 12.33 -4.51
CA LEU A 313 9.76 10.96 -4.13
C LEU A 313 10.41 10.23 -5.31
N GLY A 314 9.88 10.38 -6.52
CA GLY A 314 10.46 9.81 -7.74
C GLY A 314 11.91 10.25 -7.94
N VAL A 315 12.21 11.55 -7.80
CA VAL A 315 13.56 12.10 -7.90
C VAL A 315 14.49 11.54 -6.83
N LYS A 316 14.02 11.44 -5.58
CA LYS A 316 14.81 10.87 -4.47
C LYS A 316 15.13 9.39 -4.68
N ILE A 317 14.25 8.64 -5.28
CA ILE A 317 14.44 7.22 -5.60
C ILE A 317 15.40 7.06 -6.80
N ALA A 318 15.26 7.89 -7.82
CA ALA A 318 16.06 7.80 -9.05
C ALA A 318 17.58 7.97 -8.79
N LYS A 319 17.98 8.91 -7.94
CA LYS A 319 19.39 9.19 -7.64
C LYS A 319 20.18 7.99 -7.10
N PRO A 320 19.78 7.34 -6.01
CA PRO A 320 20.46 6.15 -5.50
C PRO A 320 20.40 4.98 -6.47
N THR A 321 19.27 4.82 -7.17
CA THR A 321 19.09 3.72 -8.14
C THR A 321 20.07 3.81 -9.28
N LYS A 322 20.38 5.01 -9.76
CA LYS A 322 21.38 5.23 -10.81
C LYS A 322 22.78 4.80 -10.34
N VAL A 323 23.13 5.05 -9.09
CA VAL A 323 24.42 4.64 -8.51
C VAL A 323 24.50 3.11 -8.39
N ASP A 324 23.43 2.47 -7.93
CA ASP A 324 23.46 1.03 -7.65
C ASP A 324 23.27 0.15 -8.90
N MET A 325 22.53 0.61 -9.90
CA MET A 325 22.25 -0.12 -11.13
C MET A 325 23.23 0.19 -12.29
N GLY A 326 24.07 1.23 -12.15
CA GLY A 326 25.07 1.60 -13.14
C GLY A 326 24.48 1.87 -14.52
N ALA A 327 25.12 1.32 -15.57
CA ALA A 327 24.69 1.48 -16.97
C ALA A 327 23.30 0.86 -17.29
N TYR A 328 22.73 0.14 -16.36
CA TYR A 328 21.40 -0.48 -16.52
C TYR A 328 20.24 0.41 -16.06
N HIS A 329 20.48 1.69 -15.84
CA HIS A 329 19.40 2.63 -15.51
C HIS A 329 18.64 3.00 -16.79
N PRO A 330 17.45 2.42 -17.06
CA PRO A 330 16.78 2.57 -18.36
C PRO A 330 16.10 3.94 -18.53
N ASN A 331 16.28 4.91 -17.61
CA ASN A 331 15.41 6.07 -17.48
C ASN A 331 16.13 7.40 -17.39
N GLU A 332 17.33 7.57 -17.99
CA GLU A 332 17.98 8.90 -18.01
C GLU A 332 17.07 10.01 -18.55
N GLU A 333 16.22 9.67 -19.51
CA GLU A 333 15.28 10.60 -20.13
C GLU A 333 14.10 10.96 -19.21
N VAL A 334 13.63 9.99 -18.43
CA VAL A 334 12.55 10.20 -17.44
C VAL A 334 13.06 10.98 -16.24
N ASP A 335 14.30 10.72 -15.81
CA ASP A 335 14.96 11.46 -14.74
C ASP A 335 15.07 12.95 -15.09
N VAL A 336 15.38 13.31 -16.33
CA VAL A 336 15.45 14.70 -16.80
C VAL A 336 14.08 15.37 -16.74
N VAL A 337 13.01 14.69 -17.16
CA VAL A 337 11.64 15.23 -17.10
C VAL A 337 11.18 15.36 -15.66
N GLN A 338 11.45 14.39 -14.80
CA GLN A 338 11.13 14.46 -13.37
C GLN A 338 11.91 15.58 -12.67
N LEU A 339 13.20 15.72 -12.97
CA LEU A 339 14.03 16.81 -12.47
C LEU A 339 13.54 18.18 -12.97
N TRP A 340 13.11 18.25 -14.22
CA TRP A 340 12.56 19.49 -14.79
C TRP A 340 11.24 19.84 -14.11
N LEU A 341 10.32 18.90 -13.96
CA LEU A 341 9.05 19.05 -13.22
C LEU A 341 9.31 19.45 -11.76
N HIS A 342 10.30 18.82 -11.11
CA HIS A 342 10.72 19.17 -9.76
C HIS A 342 11.27 20.60 -9.67
N ASN A 343 12.09 21.02 -10.62
CA ASN A 343 12.70 22.36 -10.63
C ASN A 343 11.72 23.48 -11.00
N GLN A 344 10.76 23.21 -11.86
CA GLN A 344 9.63 24.11 -12.13
C GLN A 344 8.68 24.18 -10.94
N GLY A 345 8.58 23.09 -10.21
CA GLY A 345 7.71 22.90 -9.07
C GLY A 345 8.26 23.42 -7.75
N ARG A 346 8.88 24.61 -7.67
CA ARG A 346 8.80 25.41 -6.44
C ARG A 346 7.34 25.63 -6.01
N VAL A 347 6.47 24.87 -6.60
CA VAL A 347 5.04 24.87 -6.42
C VAL A 347 4.68 23.82 -5.39
N ARG A 348 4.34 24.34 -4.23
CA ARG A 348 3.61 23.64 -3.17
C ARG A 348 2.51 22.73 -3.74
N ARG A 349 2.62 21.41 -3.48
CA ARG A 349 1.55 20.40 -3.28
C ARG A 349 0.28 20.40 -4.16
N GLN A 350 0.12 21.13 -5.25
CA GLN A 350 -1.14 21.22 -6.00
C GLN A 350 -1.04 21.48 -7.51
N ILE A 351 0.12 21.35 -8.14
CA ILE A 351 0.17 21.42 -9.60
C ILE A 351 0.34 20.00 -10.13
N HIS A 352 -0.72 19.51 -10.75
CA HIS A 352 -0.76 18.21 -11.39
C HIS A 352 0.19 18.14 -12.59
N VAL A 353 0.92 17.05 -12.76
CA VAL A 353 1.74 16.76 -13.96
C VAL A 353 0.93 16.97 -15.23
N VAL A 354 -0.35 16.59 -15.18
CA VAL A 354 -1.32 16.81 -16.27
C VAL A 354 -1.45 18.29 -16.62
N TYR A 355 -1.51 19.18 -15.64
CA TYR A 355 -1.64 20.63 -15.86
C TYR A 355 -0.33 21.23 -16.39
N LEU A 356 0.81 20.86 -15.80
CA LEU A 356 2.11 21.34 -16.26
C LEU A 356 2.43 20.89 -17.69
N ALA A 357 2.13 19.63 -18.02
CA ALA A 357 2.31 19.12 -19.37
C ALA A 357 1.43 19.85 -20.38
N SER A 358 0.17 20.17 -20.05
CA SER A 358 -0.71 20.96 -20.94
C SER A 358 -0.28 22.42 -21.11
N CYS A 359 0.42 23.02 -20.14
CA CYS A 359 0.92 24.39 -20.25
C CYS A 359 2.21 24.52 -21.09
N VAL A 360 2.97 23.42 -21.25
CA VAL A 360 4.26 23.43 -21.96
C VAL A 360 4.15 22.99 -23.42
N TRP A 361 3.19 22.12 -23.72
CA TRP A 361 3.03 21.52 -25.03
C TRP A 361 1.69 21.91 -25.74
N GLY A 362 0.86 22.73 -25.11
CA GLY A 362 -0.31 23.37 -25.72
C GLY A 362 0.04 24.72 -26.27
#